data_7f0ffc3ec42f2226e77a16083b9866a7
#
_entry.id   7f0ffc3ec42f2226e77a16083b9866a7
#
_cell.length_a   1.000
_cell.length_b   1.000
_cell.length_c   1.000
_cell.angle_alpha   90.00
_cell.angle_beta   90.00
_cell.angle_gamma   90.00
#
_symmetry.space_group_name_H-M   'P 1'
#
loop_
_entity.id
_entity.type
_entity.pdbx_description
1 polymer ?
#
loop_
_entity_poly.entity_id
_entity_poly.type
_entity_poly.pdbx_seq_one_letter_code
_entity_poly.pdbx_strand_id
1 'polypeptide(L)'
;GVFLEQAKAVGAEKNHLSARLSDGVDSVAAIMFRAPNIAEMLRCKCALDAVFRLQIDTWKNYRSVKAMVDHIAPLDASDCPCCDQATTSFLHELSDSYCDTCPSASFGAQEEPSNAFVESNREQWEMLAKREPQALRSKLASALIGTATLHEAQAKTLELLDAGESVFSVMGTGRGKSLIFHLFAIELALKQHKQSIFLYPLRALISDQAFHLREVVSRFGITVEVLMGATPQEERARILAGLERGSVDIILTTPEYLACHVNELAKKGSFGFVTIDEAHHVGLAREDFRVAYKHICDCLHALGDPQVLAVTATANDAIAKGLIDLLPLDVYVADEWVRTNLHIDDKRNIRKRDLYLASIVASGEKTIVYVNSRMETIMLTKRLRELVPHLAWRIGFYNAGLTRAERNRIEELFRNDELSVLIATSAFGEGVDLPHIRHVVLYHMPFSEVEFNQMSGRAGRDGKPAGIHLLFNRGDCSLNERILRDMTPDHDCLAQVYRRLRSLQREMGECFFTMGNADLAAAASTDAFPISPASAACGVAVFRELGLIETHTAFGADGMARSIHVVETQDKVELTDSVRYREGLGEREVFHAFRDWAMKSDSATLHIRVSRPILPGDAAGDARER
;
A
#
# COMPACT_ATOMS: atom_id res chain seq x y z
N GLY A 1 -7.10 -22.16 -14.11
CA GLY A 1 -6.35 -22.73 -15.25
C GLY A 1 -7.12 -22.62 -16.55
N VAL A 2 -6.41 -22.44 -17.64
CA VAL A 2 -6.96 -22.42 -18.99
C VAL A 2 -6.27 -23.46 -19.87
N PHE A 3 -6.91 -23.87 -20.97
CA PHE A 3 -6.33 -24.80 -21.94
C PHE A 3 -5.99 -24.03 -23.23
N LEU A 4 -4.91 -24.49 -23.92
CA LEU A 4 -4.58 -24.00 -25.24
C LEU A 4 -5.31 -24.85 -26.29
N GLU A 5 -6.27 -24.26 -26.97
CA GLU A 5 -6.95 -24.87 -28.11
C GLU A 5 -6.46 -24.27 -29.42
N GLN A 6 -6.46 -25.02 -30.50
CA GLN A 6 -6.08 -24.60 -31.84
C GLN A 6 -4.73 -23.86 -31.89
N ALA A 7 -3.80 -24.23 -31.04
CA ALA A 7 -2.50 -23.60 -30.94
C ALA A 7 -1.65 -23.82 -32.19
N LYS A 8 -1.02 -22.73 -32.70
CA LYS A 8 -0.13 -22.80 -33.87
C LYS A 8 0.95 -21.70 -33.78
N ALA A 9 2.11 -22.04 -34.31
CA ALA A 9 3.18 -21.05 -34.47
C ALA A 9 2.91 -20.19 -35.72
N VAL A 10 2.99 -18.85 -35.55
CA VAL A 10 2.72 -17.86 -36.58
C VAL A 10 3.86 -16.83 -36.69
N GLY A 11 3.85 -16.04 -37.78
CA GLY A 11 4.90 -15.08 -38.09
C GLY A 11 5.96 -15.67 -39.06
N ALA A 12 6.75 -14.81 -39.68
CA ALA A 12 7.76 -15.21 -40.67
C ALA A 12 8.80 -16.21 -40.10
N GLU A 13 9.17 -16.00 -38.84
CA GLU A 13 10.12 -16.83 -38.11
C GLU A 13 9.44 -17.92 -37.24
N LYS A 14 8.11 -18.02 -37.30
CA LYS A 14 7.30 -18.93 -36.44
C LYS A 14 7.59 -18.77 -34.95
N ASN A 15 7.90 -17.58 -34.52
CA ASN A 15 8.25 -17.24 -33.13
C ASN A 15 7.11 -16.61 -32.33
N HIS A 16 5.87 -16.62 -32.87
CA HIS A 16 4.68 -16.17 -32.18
C HIS A 16 3.69 -17.33 -32.04
N LEU A 17 3.01 -17.39 -30.91
CA LEU A 17 1.96 -18.38 -30.64
C LEU A 17 0.59 -17.74 -30.90
N SER A 18 -0.22 -18.35 -31.74
CA SER A 18 -1.64 -18.02 -31.90
C SER A 18 -2.45 -19.23 -31.42
N ALA A 19 -3.40 -18.98 -30.51
CA ALA A 19 -4.20 -20.04 -29.88
C ALA A 19 -5.60 -19.53 -29.50
N ARG A 20 -6.42 -20.40 -28.94
CA ARG A 20 -7.57 -20.02 -28.11
C ARG A 20 -7.29 -20.44 -26.68
N LEU A 21 -7.51 -19.51 -25.73
CA LEU A 21 -7.55 -19.84 -24.32
C LEU A 21 -8.97 -20.22 -23.96
N SER A 22 -9.16 -21.38 -23.36
CA SER A 22 -10.47 -21.92 -22.98
C SER A 22 -10.43 -22.38 -21.53
N ASP A 23 -11.48 -22.08 -20.76
CA ASP A 23 -11.70 -22.59 -19.41
C ASP A 23 -12.59 -23.85 -19.39
N GLY A 24 -12.92 -24.35 -20.59
CA GLY A 24 -13.81 -25.48 -20.78
C GLY A 24 -15.27 -25.12 -21.01
N VAL A 25 -15.66 -23.85 -20.78
CA VAL A 25 -16.99 -23.30 -21.03
C VAL A 25 -16.93 -22.24 -22.13
N ASP A 26 -16.08 -21.25 -21.92
CA ASP A 26 -15.85 -20.13 -22.83
C ASP A 26 -14.45 -20.16 -23.42
N SER A 27 -14.24 -19.48 -24.54
CA SER A 27 -12.92 -19.37 -25.14
C SER A 27 -12.68 -18.02 -25.79
N VAL A 28 -11.44 -17.51 -25.68
CA VAL A 28 -11.00 -16.24 -26.26
C VAL A 28 -9.82 -16.48 -27.20
N ALA A 29 -9.81 -15.80 -28.35
CA ALA A 29 -8.66 -15.82 -29.25
C ALA A 29 -7.44 -15.19 -28.56
N ALA A 30 -6.29 -15.82 -28.68
CA ALA A 30 -5.07 -15.41 -27.99
C ALA A 30 -3.88 -15.31 -28.94
N ILE A 31 -2.98 -14.38 -28.65
CA ILE A 31 -1.69 -14.27 -29.31
C ILE A 31 -0.59 -13.96 -28.28
N MET A 32 0.53 -14.66 -28.42
CA MET A 32 1.74 -14.40 -27.65
C MET A 32 2.86 -14.07 -28.61
N PHE A 33 3.40 -12.85 -28.53
CA PHE A 33 4.53 -12.44 -29.37
C PHE A 33 5.84 -12.92 -28.78
N ARG A 34 6.76 -13.41 -29.66
CA ARG A 34 8.06 -13.95 -29.26
C ARG A 34 7.93 -14.99 -28.15
N ALA A 35 7.01 -15.95 -28.33
CA ALA A 35 6.74 -16.97 -27.34
C ALA A 35 8.00 -17.82 -27.10
N PRO A 36 8.47 -17.94 -25.87
CA PRO A 36 9.54 -18.88 -25.54
C PRO A 36 9.02 -20.31 -25.69
N ASN A 37 9.89 -21.26 -26.02
CA ASN A 37 9.58 -22.70 -26.02
C ASN A 37 8.30 -23.09 -26.79
N ILE A 38 8.04 -22.43 -27.94
CA ILE A 38 6.83 -22.64 -28.74
C ILE A 38 6.55 -24.12 -29.02
N ALA A 39 7.59 -24.91 -29.29
CA ALA A 39 7.44 -26.35 -29.60
C ALA A 39 6.88 -27.15 -28.42
N GLU A 40 7.16 -26.76 -27.20
CA GLU A 40 6.64 -27.38 -25.99
C GLU A 40 5.21 -26.90 -25.72
N MET A 41 4.93 -25.62 -25.89
CA MET A 41 3.58 -25.07 -25.77
C MET A 41 2.60 -25.71 -26.75
N LEU A 42 3.04 -26.01 -27.97
CA LEU A 42 2.22 -26.70 -28.97
C LEU A 42 1.91 -28.15 -28.62
N ARG A 43 2.73 -28.78 -27.78
CA ARG A 43 2.55 -30.15 -27.29
C ARG A 43 1.80 -30.23 -25.97
N CYS A 44 1.75 -29.13 -25.23
CA CYS A 44 1.12 -29.08 -23.92
C CYS A 44 -0.40 -29.27 -24.04
N LYS A 45 -0.95 -30.26 -23.32
CA LYS A 45 -2.39 -30.55 -23.23
C LYS A 45 -2.93 -30.39 -21.80
N CYS A 46 -2.09 -29.97 -20.86
CA CYS A 46 -2.50 -29.75 -19.50
C CYS A 46 -3.16 -28.37 -19.33
N ALA A 47 -3.79 -28.17 -18.21
CA ALA A 47 -4.26 -26.87 -17.79
C ALA A 47 -3.06 -25.91 -17.60
N LEU A 48 -3.24 -24.67 -17.94
CA LEU A 48 -2.20 -23.66 -17.94
C LEU A 48 -2.65 -22.46 -17.13
N ASP A 49 -1.72 -21.79 -16.49
CA ASP A 49 -1.88 -20.43 -16.02
C ASP A 49 -1.38 -19.46 -17.08
N ALA A 50 -2.17 -18.45 -17.37
CA ALA A 50 -1.86 -17.47 -18.37
C ALA A 50 -2.05 -16.06 -17.83
N VAL A 51 -1.05 -15.21 -18.00
CA VAL A 51 -1.19 -13.75 -17.80
C VAL A 51 -1.39 -13.12 -19.16
N PHE A 52 -2.49 -12.41 -19.30
CA PHE A 52 -2.85 -11.77 -20.57
C PHE A 52 -3.59 -10.45 -20.34
N ARG A 53 -3.55 -9.60 -21.35
CA ARG A 53 -4.36 -8.40 -21.44
C ARG A 53 -5.43 -8.60 -22.50
N LEU A 54 -6.66 -8.24 -22.20
CA LEU A 54 -7.72 -8.25 -23.19
C LEU A 54 -7.59 -6.99 -24.07
N GLN A 55 -7.62 -7.17 -25.37
CA GLN A 55 -7.62 -6.10 -26.35
C GLN A 55 -8.77 -6.30 -27.33
N ILE A 56 -9.43 -5.23 -27.72
CA ILE A 56 -10.43 -5.27 -28.78
C ILE A 56 -9.69 -5.19 -30.10
N ASP A 57 -9.84 -6.25 -30.89
CA ASP A 57 -9.34 -6.30 -32.27
C ASP A 57 -10.45 -5.90 -33.23
N THR A 58 -10.22 -4.87 -34.04
CA THR A 58 -11.16 -4.39 -35.04
C THR A 58 -10.64 -4.70 -36.43
N TRP A 59 -11.26 -5.71 -37.07
CA TRP A 59 -10.93 -6.10 -38.43
C TRP A 59 -12.19 -6.02 -39.31
N LYS A 60 -12.16 -5.23 -40.38
CA LYS A 60 -13.27 -5.10 -41.36
C LYS A 60 -14.65 -4.85 -40.72
N ASN A 61 -14.77 -3.93 -39.78
CA ASN A 61 -15.97 -3.63 -38.99
C ASN A 61 -16.47 -4.71 -38.02
N TYR A 62 -15.74 -5.81 -37.84
CA TYR A 62 -16.00 -6.75 -36.77
C TYR A 62 -15.11 -6.44 -35.58
N ARG A 63 -15.74 -6.32 -34.42
CA ARG A 63 -15.03 -6.19 -33.12
C ARG A 63 -14.97 -7.56 -32.46
N SER A 64 -13.79 -8.00 -32.09
CA SER A 64 -13.60 -9.21 -31.31
C SER A 64 -12.65 -8.96 -30.15
N VAL A 65 -12.88 -9.64 -29.04
CA VAL A 65 -11.96 -9.62 -27.91
C VAL A 65 -10.82 -10.60 -28.19
N LYS A 66 -9.59 -10.17 -27.95
CA LYS A 66 -8.39 -10.97 -28.11
C LYS A 66 -7.50 -10.87 -26.87
N ALA A 67 -7.04 -12.00 -26.39
CA ALA A 67 -6.08 -12.05 -25.31
C ALA A 67 -4.65 -11.86 -25.85
N MET A 68 -4.01 -10.79 -25.42
CA MET A 68 -2.58 -10.55 -25.64
C MET A 68 -1.83 -11.23 -24.50
N VAL A 69 -1.29 -12.40 -24.76
CA VAL A 69 -0.67 -13.22 -23.74
C VAL A 69 0.74 -12.75 -23.48
N ASP A 70 1.02 -12.41 -22.24
CA ASP A 70 2.35 -12.02 -21.79
C ASP A 70 3.13 -13.23 -21.28
N HIS A 71 2.45 -14.18 -20.59
CA HIS A 71 3.06 -15.41 -20.06
C HIS A 71 2.08 -16.56 -20.04
N ILE A 72 2.61 -17.78 -20.20
CA ILE A 72 1.91 -19.05 -20.03
C ILE A 72 2.82 -19.99 -19.26
N ALA A 73 2.25 -20.72 -18.29
CA ALA A 73 2.91 -21.81 -17.56
C ALA A 73 1.93 -22.97 -17.35
N PRO A 74 2.39 -24.21 -17.30
CA PRO A 74 1.56 -25.33 -16.83
C PRO A 74 1.05 -25.08 -15.41
N LEU A 75 -0.22 -25.41 -15.15
CA LEU A 75 -0.82 -25.26 -13.81
C LEU A 75 -0.20 -26.26 -12.83
N ASP A 76 0.23 -27.39 -13.31
CA ASP A 76 0.89 -28.44 -12.54
C ASP A 76 2.04 -29.05 -13.37
N ALA A 77 3.28 -28.67 -13.04
CA ALA A 77 4.45 -29.12 -13.77
C ALA A 77 4.80 -30.58 -13.48
N SER A 78 4.40 -31.10 -12.31
CA SER A 78 4.70 -32.46 -11.91
C SER A 78 3.95 -33.52 -12.74
N ASP A 79 2.79 -33.16 -13.30
CA ASP A 79 1.93 -34.04 -14.04
C ASP A 79 1.96 -33.85 -15.58
N CYS A 80 2.71 -32.86 -16.07
CA CYS A 80 2.83 -32.64 -17.52
C CYS A 80 4.05 -33.34 -18.10
N PRO A 81 3.85 -34.42 -18.89
CA PRO A 81 4.98 -35.20 -19.47
C PRO A 81 5.77 -34.44 -20.54
N CYS A 82 5.35 -33.21 -20.91
CA CYS A 82 6.02 -32.37 -21.89
C CYS A 82 6.79 -31.18 -21.28
N CYS A 83 6.72 -31.01 -19.97
CA CYS A 83 7.45 -29.93 -19.27
C CYS A 83 8.68 -30.53 -18.57
N ASP A 84 9.86 -30.20 -19.07
CA ASP A 84 11.10 -30.49 -18.36
C ASP A 84 11.26 -29.50 -17.20
N GLN A 85 11.54 -29.99 -15.99
CA GLN A 85 11.71 -29.17 -14.79
C GLN A 85 12.76 -28.05 -14.94
N ALA A 86 13.66 -28.18 -15.91
CA ALA A 86 14.69 -27.18 -16.20
C ALA A 86 14.17 -25.95 -16.97
N THR A 87 12.98 -26.00 -17.54
CA THR A 87 12.39 -24.93 -18.38
C THR A 87 11.19 -24.26 -17.74
N THR A 88 11.19 -24.10 -16.43
CA THR A 88 10.14 -23.36 -15.72
C THR A 88 10.03 -21.96 -16.25
N SER A 89 8.85 -21.60 -16.78
CA SER A 89 8.55 -20.23 -17.18
C SER A 89 8.47 -19.33 -15.95
N PHE A 90 8.67 -18.03 -16.16
CA PHE A 90 8.54 -17.04 -15.09
C PHE A 90 7.23 -17.19 -14.28
N LEU A 91 6.13 -17.49 -14.94
CA LEU A 91 4.84 -17.66 -14.28
C LEU A 91 4.69 -19.02 -13.60
N HIS A 92 5.29 -20.06 -14.13
CA HIS A 92 5.31 -21.35 -13.48
C HIS A 92 6.01 -21.27 -12.13
N GLU A 93 7.19 -20.63 -12.09
CA GLU A 93 7.88 -20.35 -10.82
C GLU A 93 7.05 -19.50 -9.88
N LEU A 94 6.27 -18.54 -10.41
CA LEU A 94 5.33 -17.75 -9.60
C LEU A 94 4.09 -18.55 -9.21
N SER A 95 3.52 -19.37 -10.11
CA SER A 95 2.32 -20.17 -9.80
C SER A 95 2.60 -21.24 -8.77
N ASP A 96 3.76 -21.89 -8.81
CA ASP A 96 4.20 -22.80 -7.76
C ASP A 96 4.36 -22.07 -6.41
N SER A 97 4.78 -20.81 -6.48
CA SER A 97 4.87 -19.94 -5.30
C SER A 97 3.53 -19.40 -4.81
N TYR A 98 2.50 -19.36 -5.69
CA TYR A 98 1.19 -18.77 -5.42
C TYR A 98 0.02 -19.77 -5.52
N CYS A 99 0.29 -21.05 -5.67
CA CYS A 99 -0.74 -22.06 -5.85
C CYS A 99 -1.52 -22.31 -4.54
N ASP A 100 -2.80 -21.94 -4.54
CA ASP A 100 -3.72 -22.19 -3.42
C ASP A 100 -4.02 -23.69 -3.19
N THR A 101 -3.66 -24.54 -4.15
CA THR A 101 -3.88 -25.99 -4.09
C THR A 101 -2.68 -26.77 -3.55
N CYS A 102 -1.56 -26.10 -3.26
CA CYS A 102 -0.43 -26.74 -2.62
C CYS A 102 -0.83 -27.23 -1.22
N PRO A 103 -0.57 -28.51 -0.85
CA PRO A 103 -0.94 -29.05 0.47
C PRO A 103 -0.34 -28.27 1.65
N SER A 104 0.74 -27.50 1.42
CA SER A 104 1.29 -26.56 2.39
C SER A 104 0.46 -25.28 2.54
N ALA A 105 -0.49 -25.02 1.63
CA ALA A 105 -1.41 -23.89 1.66
C ALA A 105 -2.76 -24.23 2.32
N SER A 106 -2.94 -25.43 2.85
CA SER A 106 -3.97 -25.68 3.83
C SER A 106 -3.59 -24.93 5.11
N PHE A 107 -3.78 -23.61 5.10
CA PHE A 107 -4.09 -22.93 6.32
C PHE A 107 -5.32 -23.61 6.86
N GLY A 108 -5.11 -24.49 7.83
CA GLY A 108 -6.15 -24.70 8.80
C GLY A 108 -6.55 -23.30 9.21
N ALA A 109 -7.81 -22.94 8.98
CA ALA A 109 -8.39 -21.83 9.67
C ALA A 109 -7.95 -22.08 11.13
N GLN A 110 -7.02 -21.23 11.61
CA GLN A 110 -6.71 -21.28 13.03
C GLN A 110 -8.05 -20.99 13.65
N GLU A 111 -8.62 -21.99 14.30
CA GLU A 111 -9.89 -21.84 15.00
C GLU A 111 -9.71 -20.61 15.87
N GLU A 112 -10.58 -19.62 15.70
CA GLU A 112 -10.63 -18.49 16.61
C GLU A 112 -10.66 -19.10 18.02
N PRO A 113 -9.81 -18.67 18.95
CA PRO A 113 -9.76 -19.25 20.27
C PRO A 113 -11.18 -19.28 20.84
N SER A 114 -11.64 -20.42 21.33
CA SER A 114 -13.00 -20.55 21.80
C SER A 114 -13.29 -19.44 22.82
N ASN A 115 -14.48 -18.86 22.80
CA ASN A 115 -14.87 -17.80 23.75
C ASN A 115 -14.54 -18.17 25.19
N ALA A 116 -14.68 -19.43 25.55
CA ALA A 116 -14.36 -19.95 26.90
C ALA A 116 -12.86 -19.81 27.24
N PHE A 117 -11.96 -20.00 26.27
CA PHE A 117 -10.52 -19.82 26.47
C PHE A 117 -10.14 -18.33 26.62
N VAL A 118 -10.78 -17.47 25.84
CA VAL A 118 -10.57 -16.01 25.92
C VAL A 118 -11.07 -15.47 27.27
N GLU A 119 -12.26 -15.89 27.74
CA GLU A 119 -12.80 -15.48 29.05
C GLU A 119 -11.91 -15.93 30.21
N SER A 120 -11.45 -17.17 30.20
CA SER A 120 -10.56 -17.70 31.25
C SER A 120 -9.25 -16.91 31.36
N ASN A 121 -8.64 -16.54 30.22
CA ASN A 121 -7.44 -15.72 30.26
C ASN A 121 -7.72 -14.30 30.78
N ARG A 122 -8.84 -13.69 30.42
CA ARG A 122 -9.24 -12.36 30.88
C ARG A 122 -9.36 -12.27 32.40
N GLU A 123 -10.08 -13.19 33.02
CA GLU A 123 -10.27 -13.22 34.50
C GLU A 123 -8.92 -13.26 35.23
N GLN A 124 -7.97 -14.04 34.76
CA GLN A 124 -6.63 -14.12 35.36
C GLN A 124 -5.91 -12.77 35.34
N TRP A 125 -5.95 -12.08 34.19
CA TRP A 125 -5.30 -10.78 34.03
C TRP A 125 -6.03 -9.66 34.77
N GLU A 126 -7.36 -9.68 34.86
CA GLU A 126 -8.13 -8.75 35.67
C GLU A 126 -7.86 -8.94 37.17
N MET A 127 -7.74 -10.20 37.66
CA MET A 127 -7.32 -10.46 39.02
C MET A 127 -5.91 -9.92 39.30
N LEU A 128 -5.00 -10.07 38.36
CA LEU A 128 -3.66 -9.51 38.47
C LEU A 128 -3.70 -7.98 38.50
N ALA A 129 -4.51 -7.36 37.64
CA ALA A 129 -4.70 -5.91 37.61
C ALA A 129 -5.21 -5.34 38.92
N LYS A 130 -6.08 -6.09 39.62
CA LYS A 130 -6.59 -5.72 40.94
C LYS A 130 -5.59 -5.94 42.08
N ARG A 131 -4.82 -7.05 42.04
CA ARG A 131 -3.88 -7.41 43.12
C ARG A 131 -2.55 -6.66 43.03
N GLU A 132 -2.03 -6.48 41.84
CA GLU A 132 -0.71 -5.95 41.59
C GLU A 132 -0.73 -4.91 40.43
N PRO A 133 -1.49 -3.81 40.59
CA PRO A 133 -1.69 -2.84 39.49
C PRO A 133 -0.38 -2.22 38.98
N GLN A 134 0.62 -2.11 39.85
CA GLN A 134 1.96 -1.57 39.46
C GLN A 134 2.80 -2.57 38.68
N ALA A 135 2.61 -3.88 38.90
CA ALA A 135 3.34 -4.91 38.18
C ALA A 135 2.68 -5.32 36.85
N LEU A 136 1.44 -4.92 36.63
CA LEU A 136 0.66 -5.37 35.46
C LEU A 136 1.40 -5.03 34.14
N ARG A 137 1.82 -3.78 33.96
CA ARG A 137 2.54 -3.34 32.74
C ARG A 137 3.80 -4.13 32.49
N SER A 138 4.62 -4.35 33.52
CA SER A 138 5.84 -5.14 33.42
C SER A 138 5.56 -6.58 32.99
N LYS A 139 4.50 -7.20 33.53
CA LYS A 139 4.09 -8.58 33.18
C LYS A 139 3.50 -8.64 31.76
N LEU A 140 2.69 -7.65 31.35
CA LEU A 140 2.18 -7.53 29.98
C LEU A 140 3.32 -7.33 28.98
N ALA A 141 4.24 -6.41 29.28
CA ALA A 141 5.42 -6.17 28.45
C ALA A 141 6.27 -7.45 28.30
N SER A 142 6.55 -8.14 29.41
CA SER A 142 7.29 -9.40 29.36
C SER A 142 6.58 -10.48 28.52
N ALA A 143 5.25 -10.53 28.57
CA ALA A 143 4.48 -11.45 27.73
C ALA A 143 4.50 -11.07 26.25
N LEU A 144 4.63 -9.79 25.91
CA LEU A 144 4.64 -9.29 24.54
C LEU A 144 6.03 -9.31 23.89
N ILE A 145 7.06 -8.89 24.62
CA ILE A 145 8.42 -8.68 24.10
C ILE A 145 9.49 -9.55 24.78
N GLY A 146 9.07 -10.51 25.62
CA GLY A 146 9.98 -11.43 26.31
C GLY A 146 10.91 -10.70 27.27
N THR A 147 12.22 -10.91 27.13
CA THR A 147 13.25 -10.29 27.97
C THR A 147 13.67 -8.87 27.54
N ALA A 148 13.12 -8.36 26.43
CA ALA A 148 13.40 -7.01 25.99
C ALA A 148 12.77 -5.97 26.95
N THR A 149 13.36 -4.79 27.01
CA THR A 149 12.88 -3.67 27.83
C THR A 149 12.26 -2.59 26.92
N LEU A 150 11.33 -1.83 27.49
CA LEU A 150 10.81 -0.66 26.81
C LEU A 150 11.93 0.36 26.55
N HIS A 151 11.92 0.97 25.37
CA HIS A 151 12.79 2.08 25.06
C HIS A 151 12.36 3.34 25.83
N GLU A 152 13.28 4.27 26.01
CA GLU A 152 13.03 5.51 26.76
C GLU A 152 11.80 6.27 26.23
N ALA A 153 11.70 6.46 24.91
CA ALA A 153 10.55 7.12 24.30
C ALA A 153 9.23 6.36 24.49
N GLN A 154 9.27 5.01 24.48
CA GLN A 154 8.08 4.18 24.78
C GLN A 154 7.64 4.35 26.24
N ALA A 155 8.59 4.24 27.17
CA ALA A 155 8.33 4.39 28.60
C ALA A 155 7.79 5.80 28.88
N LYS A 156 8.42 6.85 28.34
CA LYS A 156 7.98 8.22 28.51
C LYS A 156 6.58 8.49 27.96
N THR A 157 6.27 7.96 26.78
CA THR A 157 4.93 8.07 26.19
C THR A 157 3.88 7.40 27.09
N LEU A 158 4.17 6.21 27.61
CA LEU A 158 3.27 5.50 28.52
C LEU A 158 3.08 6.22 29.85
N GLU A 159 4.13 6.84 30.42
CA GLU A 159 4.03 7.67 31.63
C GLU A 159 3.11 8.87 31.43
N LEU A 160 3.20 9.55 30.29
CA LEU A 160 2.34 10.69 29.97
C LEU A 160 0.89 10.26 29.76
N LEU A 161 0.67 9.14 29.08
CA LEU A 161 -0.67 8.54 28.96
C LEU A 161 -1.25 8.16 30.33
N ASP A 162 -0.45 7.66 31.27
CA ASP A 162 -0.89 7.39 32.65
C ASP A 162 -1.25 8.66 33.43
N ALA A 163 -0.59 9.76 33.10
CA ALA A 163 -0.92 11.08 33.66
C ALA A 163 -2.22 11.68 33.11
N GLY A 164 -2.81 11.05 32.08
CA GLY A 164 -4.03 11.53 31.42
C GLY A 164 -3.78 12.43 30.21
N GLU A 165 -2.51 12.62 29.82
CA GLU A 165 -2.14 13.50 28.72
C GLU A 165 -2.39 12.82 27.37
N SER A 166 -2.86 13.59 26.39
CA SER A 166 -2.87 13.18 24.98
C SER A 166 -1.52 13.45 24.34
N VAL A 167 -0.93 12.46 23.67
CA VAL A 167 0.48 12.48 23.31
C VAL A 167 0.67 12.43 21.79
N PHE A 168 1.54 13.29 21.28
CA PHE A 168 2.13 13.17 19.95
C PHE A 168 3.52 12.53 20.08
N SER A 169 3.69 11.32 19.53
CA SER A 169 4.96 10.59 19.63
C SER A 169 5.57 10.32 18.26
N VAL A 170 6.80 10.81 18.05
CA VAL A 170 7.58 10.58 16.83
C VAL A 170 8.69 9.59 17.12
N MET A 171 8.60 8.42 16.53
CA MET A 171 9.56 7.34 16.72
C MET A 171 9.92 6.70 15.40
N GLY A 172 11.18 6.39 15.19
CA GLY A 172 11.69 5.76 13.97
C GLY A 172 10.96 4.46 13.59
N THR A 173 11.08 4.06 12.33
CA THR A 173 10.56 2.77 11.85
C THR A 173 11.25 1.62 12.59
N GLY A 174 10.51 0.57 12.95
CA GLY A 174 11.04 -0.57 13.69
C GLY A 174 11.30 -0.33 15.18
N ARG A 175 10.91 0.83 15.72
CA ARG A 175 11.08 1.17 17.15
C ARG A 175 9.92 0.73 18.04
N GLY A 176 9.02 -0.10 17.52
CA GLY A 176 7.93 -0.67 18.32
C GLY A 176 6.88 0.35 18.74
N LYS A 177 6.52 1.32 17.89
CA LYS A 177 5.41 2.26 18.13
C LYS A 177 4.14 1.56 18.57
N SER A 178 3.78 0.46 17.90
CA SER A 178 2.56 -0.29 18.16
C SER A 178 2.52 -0.89 19.57
N LEU A 179 3.67 -1.21 20.15
CA LEU A 179 3.73 -1.75 21.52
C LEU A 179 3.15 -0.77 22.56
N ILE A 180 3.31 0.54 22.36
CA ILE A 180 2.80 1.57 23.26
C ILE A 180 1.29 1.48 23.36
N PHE A 181 0.60 1.58 22.23
CA PHE A 181 -0.87 1.60 22.23
C PHE A 181 -1.47 0.21 22.45
N HIS A 182 -0.78 -0.87 22.11
CA HIS A 182 -1.21 -2.21 22.51
C HIS A 182 -1.19 -2.36 24.03
N LEU A 183 -0.08 -2.03 24.70
CA LEU A 183 0.03 -2.10 26.16
C LEU A 183 -1.01 -1.22 26.83
N PHE A 184 -1.15 0.02 26.42
CA PHE A 184 -2.07 0.96 27.04
C PHE A 184 -3.54 0.52 26.87
N ALA A 185 -3.93 0.09 25.66
CA ALA A 185 -5.28 -0.40 25.40
C ALA A 185 -5.63 -1.67 26.19
N ILE A 186 -4.68 -2.63 26.29
CA ILE A 186 -4.86 -3.84 27.14
C ILE A 186 -5.03 -3.44 28.60
N GLU A 187 -4.19 -2.56 29.13
CA GLU A 187 -4.31 -2.10 30.52
C GLU A 187 -5.63 -1.39 30.77
N LEU A 188 -6.06 -0.53 29.84
CA LEU A 188 -7.31 0.20 29.94
C LEU A 188 -8.52 -0.73 29.98
N ALA A 189 -8.54 -1.74 29.12
CA ALA A 189 -9.58 -2.76 29.09
C ALA A 189 -9.62 -3.58 30.40
N LEU A 190 -8.46 -4.02 30.90
CA LEU A 190 -8.38 -4.86 32.11
C LEU A 190 -8.62 -4.09 33.41
N LYS A 191 -8.21 -2.81 33.49
CA LYS A 191 -8.33 -1.99 34.72
C LYS A 191 -9.65 -1.22 34.78
N GLN A 192 -10.14 -0.70 33.67
CA GLN A 192 -11.23 0.26 33.62
C GLN A 192 -12.43 -0.19 32.79
N HIS A 193 -12.33 -1.34 32.10
CA HIS A 193 -13.35 -1.85 31.17
C HIS A 193 -13.72 -0.82 30.10
N LYS A 194 -12.76 0.02 29.70
CA LYS A 194 -12.91 1.01 28.64
C LYS A 194 -12.41 0.44 27.32
N GLN A 195 -13.06 0.84 26.25
CA GLN A 195 -12.76 0.43 24.90
C GLN A 195 -11.78 1.39 24.22
N SER A 196 -11.10 0.90 23.18
CA SER A 196 -10.14 1.69 22.41
C SER A 196 -10.47 1.65 20.92
N ILE A 197 -10.15 2.75 20.21
CA ILE A 197 -10.23 2.82 18.75
C ILE A 197 -8.83 3.01 18.18
N PHE A 198 -8.46 2.17 17.22
CA PHE A 198 -7.21 2.31 16.47
C PHE A 198 -7.53 2.78 15.05
N LEU A 199 -7.08 3.98 14.71
CA LEU A 199 -7.27 4.61 13.41
C LEU A 199 -6.06 4.36 12.51
N TYR A 200 -6.32 3.75 11.36
CA TYR A 200 -5.32 3.53 10.33
C TYR A 200 -5.71 4.27 9.04
N PRO A 201 -4.76 4.94 8.38
CA PRO A 201 -5.05 5.74 7.20
C PRO A 201 -5.44 4.91 5.97
N LEU A 202 -5.04 3.65 5.91
CA LEU A 202 -5.23 2.78 4.76
C LEU A 202 -5.99 1.51 5.11
N ARG A 203 -7.06 1.24 4.33
CA ARG A 203 -7.89 0.03 4.50
C ARG A 203 -7.11 -1.28 4.38
N ALA A 204 -6.09 -1.31 3.52
CA ALA A 204 -5.26 -2.50 3.33
C ALA A 204 -4.51 -2.89 4.61
N LEU A 205 -4.08 -1.90 5.39
CA LEU A 205 -3.34 -2.12 6.65
C LEU A 205 -4.21 -2.72 7.76
N ILE A 206 -5.48 -2.32 7.82
CA ILE A 206 -6.36 -2.67 8.94
C ILE A 206 -6.51 -4.18 9.09
N SER A 207 -6.71 -4.89 8.00
CA SER A 207 -6.93 -6.34 8.04
C SER A 207 -5.69 -7.10 8.51
N ASP A 208 -4.51 -6.67 8.06
CA ASP A 208 -3.25 -7.30 8.43
C ASP A 208 -2.90 -6.97 9.89
N GLN A 209 -3.08 -5.71 10.29
CA GLN A 209 -2.91 -5.28 11.69
C GLN A 209 -3.91 -5.98 12.62
N ALA A 210 -5.16 -6.14 12.22
CA ALA A 210 -6.17 -6.83 13.01
C ALA A 210 -5.81 -8.31 13.22
N PHE A 211 -5.34 -8.99 12.17
CA PHE A 211 -4.91 -10.38 12.27
C PHE A 211 -3.79 -10.55 13.30
N HIS A 212 -2.72 -9.78 13.15
CA HIS A 212 -1.58 -9.83 14.08
C HIS A 212 -1.96 -9.38 15.48
N LEU A 213 -2.78 -8.34 15.60
CA LEU A 213 -3.21 -7.86 16.91
C LEU A 213 -4.07 -8.89 17.63
N ARG A 214 -5.02 -9.54 16.95
CA ARG A 214 -5.85 -10.61 17.53
C ARG A 214 -4.97 -11.73 18.11
N GLU A 215 -3.98 -12.21 17.36
CA GLU A 215 -3.04 -13.23 17.82
C GLU A 215 -2.28 -12.78 19.08
N VAL A 216 -1.84 -11.53 19.10
CA VAL A 216 -1.06 -10.96 20.20
C VAL A 216 -1.92 -10.77 21.45
N VAL A 217 -3.13 -10.21 21.33
CA VAL A 217 -3.93 -9.80 22.51
C VAL A 217 -4.91 -10.85 23.02
N SER A 218 -5.23 -11.90 22.23
CA SER A 218 -6.11 -12.99 22.63
C SER A 218 -5.62 -13.70 23.90
N ARG A 219 -4.31 -13.80 24.09
CA ARG A 219 -3.69 -14.37 25.31
C ARG A 219 -4.01 -13.59 26.59
N PHE A 220 -4.49 -12.37 26.47
CA PHE A 220 -4.93 -11.52 27.59
C PHE A 220 -6.45 -11.49 27.73
N GLY A 221 -7.18 -12.23 26.91
CA GLY A 221 -8.64 -12.19 26.84
C GLY A 221 -9.21 -10.88 26.30
N ILE A 222 -8.45 -10.21 25.44
CA ILE A 222 -8.84 -8.94 24.78
C ILE A 222 -9.39 -9.23 23.39
N THR A 223 -10.53 -8.66 23.08
CA THR A 223 -11.24 -8.86 21.80
C THR A 223 -11.02 -7.69 20.87
N VAL A 224 -10.67 -8.02 19.61
CA VAL A 224 -10.38 -7.05 18.56
C VAL A 224 -11.32 -7.24 17.37
N GLU A 225 -11.99 -6.18 16.96
CA GLU A 225 -12.90 -6.19 15.82
C GLU A 225 -12.54 -5.11 14.80
N VAL A 226 -13.00 -5.32 13.56
CA VAL A 226 -12.74 -4.39 12.44
C VAL A 226 -14.06 -3.81 11.94
N LEU A 227 -14.13 -2.49 11.88
CA LEU A 227 -15.26 -1.78 11.30
C LEU A 227 -14.80 -0.91 10.12
N MET A 228 -15.28 -1.25 8.93
CA MET A 228 -14.99 -0.54 7.68
C MET A 228 -16.25 -0.44 6.82
N GLY A 229 -16.23 0.40 5.78
CA GLY A 229 -17.35 0.49 4.84
C GLY A 229 -17.69 -0.82 4.10
N ALA A 230 -16.75 -1.77 4.06
CA ALA A 230 -16.96 -3.10 3.46
C ALA A 230 -17.47 -4.16 4.47
N THR A 231 -17.57 -3.82 5.76
CA THR A 231 -18.06 -4.77 6.79
C THR A 231 -19.55 -5.08 6.53
N PRO A 232 -19.93 -6.37 6.38
CA PRO A 232 -21.30 -6.78 6.16
C PRO A 232 -22.24 -6.28 7.26
N GLN A 233 -23.50 -6.00 6.92
CA GLN A 233 -24.46 -5.42 7.87
C GLN A 233 -24.69 -6.29 9.11
N GLU A 234 -24.76 -7.62 8.95
CA GLU A 234 -24.95 -8.56 10.05
C GLU A 234 -23.75 -8.56 11.00
N GLU A 235 -22.54 -8.57 10.45
CA GLU A 235 -21.29 -8.51 11.23
C GLU A 235 -21.17 -7.17 11.96
N ARG A 236 -21.52 -6.07 11.29
CA ARG A 236 -21.57 -4.74 11.91
C ARG A 236 -22.53 -4.73 13.11
N ALA A 237 -23.73 -5.28 12.95
CA ALA A 237 -24.72 -5.35 14.03
C ALA A 237 -24.22 -6.19 15.21
N ARG A 238 -23.51 -7.31 14.93
CA ARG A 238 -22.86 -8.16 15.94
C ARG A 238 -21.80 -7.39 16.72
N ILE A 239 -20.93 -6.66 16.02
CA ILE A 239 -19.85 -5.88 16.65
C ILE A 239 -20.43 -4.76 17.52
N LEU A 240 -21.40 -4.02 17.02
CA LEU A 240 -22.07 -2.94 17.78
C LEU A 240 -22.77 -3.46 19.04
N ALA A 241 -23.42 -4.62 18.96
CA ALA A 241 -24.00 -5.27 20.13
C ALA A 241 -22.90 -5.77 21.09
N GLY A 242 -21.74 -6.17 20.58
CA GLY A 242 -20.58 -6.53 21.38
C GLY A 242 -20.00 -5.33 22.14
N LEU A 243 -19.90 -4.17 21.51
CA LEU A 243 -19.49 -2.92 22.16
C LEU A 243 -20.43 -2.55 23.33
N GLU A 244 -21.74 -2.62 23.11
CA GLU A 244 -22.74 -2.29 24.12
C GLU A 244 -22.68 -3.24 25.34
N ARG A 245 -22.35 -4.51 25.11
CA ARG A 245 -22.16 -5.50 26.20
C ARG A 245 -20.77 -5.45 26.85
N GLY A 246 -19.82 -4.66 26.30
CA GLY A 246 -18.44 -4.66 26.77
C GLY A 246 -17.64 -5.91 26.41
N SER A 247 -18.08 -6.67 25.39
CA SER A 247 -17.37 -7.88 24.92
C SER A 247 -16.43 -7.61 23.73
N VAL A 248 -16.36 -6.37 23.26
CA VAL A 248 -15.38 -5.89 22.28
C VAL A 248 -14.55 -4.81 22.94
N ASP A 249 -13.23 -4.99 22.96
CA ASP A 249 -12.31 -4.09 23.66
C ASP A 249 -11.63 -3.09 22.70
N ILE A 250 -11.28 -3.55 21.50
CA ILE A 250 -10.53 -2.74 20.53
C ILE A 250 -11.23 -2.77 19.17
N ILE A 251 -11.44 -1.61 18.59
CA ILE A 251 -11.94 -1.45 17.23
C ILE A 251 -10.82 -0.90 16.35
N LEU A 252 -10.53 -1.57 15.23
CA LEU A 252 -9.70 -1.02 14.16
C LEU A 252 -10.61 -0.44 13.07
N THR A 253 -10.34 0.80 12.66
CA THR A 253 -11.16 1.47 11.66
C THR A 253 -10.37 2.53 10.88
N THR A 254 -11.01 3.14 9.87
CA THR A 254 -10.46 4.30 9.15
C THR A 254 -11.11 5.60 9.63
N PRO A 255 -10.43 6.75 9.46
CA PRO A 255 -11.01 8.05 9.74
C PRO A 255 -12.33 8.31 9.01
N GLU A 256 -12.44 7.85 7.76
CA GLU A 256 -13.65 8.01 6.95
C GLU A 256 -14.84 7.21 7.52
N TYR A 257 -14.59 5.99 7.99
CA TYR A 257 -15.63 5.19 8.64
C TYR A 257 -16.06 5.81 9.97
N LEU A 258 -15.09 6.25 10.77
CA LEU A 258 -15.36 6.92 12.04
C LEU A 258 -16.22 8.16 11.83
N ALA A 259 -15.84 9.05 10.91
CA ALA A 259 -16.60 10.27 10.62
C ALA A 259 -18.06 10.00 10.23
N CYS A 260 -18.32 8.94 9.47
CA CYS A 260 -19.67 8.55 9.06
C CYS A 260 -20.51 7.92 10.17
N HIS A 261 -19.88 7.26 11.16
CA HIS A 261 -20.58 6.38 12.12
C HIS A 261 -20.32 6.71 13.59
N VAL A 262 -19.64 7.83 13.87
CA VAL A 262 -19.25 8.21 15.24
C VAL A 262 -20.42 8.26 16.22
N ASN A 263 -21.58 8.79 15.81
CA ASN A 263 -22.76 8.90 16.66
C ASN A 263 -23.34 7.51 17.06
N GLU A 264 -23.19 6.52 16.19
CA GLU A 264 -23.61 5.15 16.47
C GLU A 264 -22.62 4.47 17.43
N LEU A 265 -21.33 4.65 17.19
CA LEU A 265 -20.25 4.13 18.06
C LEU A 265 -20.33 4.74 19.47
N ALA A 266 -20.51 6.05 19.59
CA ALA A 266 -20.63 6.76 20.86
C ALA A 266 -21.83 6.29 21.71
N LYS A 267 -22.94 5.88 21.05
CA LYS A 267 -24.10 5.34 21.75
C LYS A 267 -23.92 3.92 22.24
N LYS A 268 -23.04 3.14 21.62
CA LYS A 268 -22.89 1.70 21.84
C LYS A 268 -21.61 1.35 22.59
N GLY A 269 -20.61 2.21 22.60
CA GLY A 269 -19.32 1.99 23.22
C GLY A 269 -19.00 2.98 24.34
N SER A 270 -18.03 2.60 25.18
CA SER A 270 -17.44 3.46 26.21
C SER A 270 -15.95 3.60 25.94
N PHE A 271 -15.60 4.53 25.05
CA PHE A 271 -14.24 4.69 24.58
C PHE A 271 -13.42 5.56 25.53
N GLY A 272 -12.27 5.07 25.96
CA GLY A 272 -11.34 5.80 26.81
C GLY A 272 -10.04 6.18 26.09
N PHE A 273 -9.78 5.57 24.91
CA PHE A 273 -8.52 5.79 24.21
C PHE A 273 -8.70 5.69 22.69
N VAL A 274 -8.05 6.60 21.99
CA VAL A 274 -7.97 6.59 20.52
C VAL A 274 -6.50 6.72 20.11
N THR A 275 -6.00 5.79 19.30
CA THR A 275 -4.70 5.93 18.69
C THR A 275 -4.82 6.18 17.19
N ILE A 276 -3.94 7.06 16.67
CA ILE A 276 -3.84 7.39 15.26
C ILE A 276 -2.45 6.95 14.81
N ASP A 277 -2.38 5.80 14.12
CA ASP A 277 -1.13 5.32 13.56
C ASP A 277 -0.86 6.01 12.21
N GLU A 278 0.42 6.14 11.86
CA GLU A 278 0.91 6.91 10.71
C GLU A 278 0.29 8.32 10.66
N ALA A 279 0.28 8.99 11.81
CA ALA A 279 -0.38 10.27 12.03
C ALA A 279 0.09 11.40 11.08
N HIS A 280 1.23 11.24 10.40
CA HIS A 280 1.68 12.18 9.38
C HIS A 280 0.64 12.38 8.27
N HIS A 281 -0.21 11.40 7.99
CA HIS A 281 -1.33 11.57 7.06
C HIS A 281 -2.36 12.61 7.54
N VAL A 282 -2.57 12.72 8.85
CA VAL A 282 -3.42 13.79 9.44
C VAL A 282 -2.73 15.14 9.33
N GLY A 283 -1.45 15.22 9.69
CA GLY A 283 -0.67 16.44 9.63
C GLY A 283 -0.45 16.99 8.21
N LEU A 284 -0.53 16.13 7.19
CA LEU A 284 -0.53 16.52 5.78
C LEU A 284 -1.91 16.92 5.27
N ALA A 285 -2.98 16.72 6.05
CA ALA A 285 -4.33 17.11 5.71
C ALA A 285 -4.45 18.64 5.71
N ARG A 286 -4.07 19.27 4.60
CA ARG A 286 -4.35 20.68 4.32
C ARG A 286 -5.86 20.87 4.12
N GLU A 287 -6.31 22.11 4.08
CA GLU A 287 -7.73 22.51 4.20
C GLU A 287 -8.76 21.68 3.40
N ASP A 288 -8.36 20.83 2.49
CA ASP A 288 -9.23 20.11 1.58
C ASP A 288 -8.86 18.64 1.34
N PHE A 289 -7.80 18.11 1.97
CA PHE A 289 -7.38 16.71 1.80
C PHE A 289 -8.03 15.80 2.83
N ARG A 290 -8.68 14.73 2.36
CA ARG A 290 -9.40 13.76 3.20
C ARG A 290 -10.26 14.47 4.26
N VAL A 291 -11.38 15.03 3.86
CA VAL A 291 -12.35 15.74 4.72
C VAL A 291 -12.61 15.02 6.05
N ALA A 292 -12.52 13.69 6.07
CA ALA A 292 -12.65 12.88 7.27
C ALA A 292 -11.62 13.21 8.36
N TYR A 293 -10.40 13.62 7.98
CA TYR A 293 -9.38 13.97 8.97
C TYR A 293 -9.65 15.29 9.69
N LYS A 294 -10.32 16.25 9.04
CA LYS A 294 -10.77 17.48 9.67
C LYS A 294 -11.81 17.24 10.76
N HIS A 295 -12.64 16.23 10.56
CA HIS A 295 -13.70 15.87 11.50
C HIS A 295 -13.24 14.93 12.61
N ILE A 296 -11.94 14.58 12.68
CA ILE A 296 -11.46 13.71 13.76
C ILE A 296 -11.70 14.36 15.12
N CYS A 297 -11.45 15.67 15.28
CA CYS A 297 -11.70 16.38 16.54
C CYS A 297 -13.18 16.33 16.93
N ASP A 298 -14.07 16.59 15.98
CA ASP A 298 -15.52 16.48 16.21
C ASP A 298 -15.92 15.04 16.60
N CYS A 299 -15.28 14.04 15.97
CA CYS A 299 -15.50 12.64 16.32
C CYS A 299 -15.01 12.33 17.74
N LEU A 300 -13.86 12.84 18.14
CA LEU A 300 -13.34 12.67 19.51
C LEU A 300 -14.28 13.27 20.54
N HIS A 301 -14.79 14.48 20.31
CA HIS A 301 -15.81 15.11 21.16
C HIS A 301 -17.09 14.26 21.24
N ALA A 302 -17.58 13.75 20.12
CA ALA A 302 -18.76 12.89 20.08
C ALA A 302 -18.55 11.56 20.84
N LEU A 303 -17.32 11.04 20.91
CA LEU A 303 -16.95 9.84 21.66
C LEU A 303 -16.76 10.10 23.18
N GLY A 304 -16.86 11.36 23.62
CA GLY A 304 -16.71 11.76 25.03
C GLY A 304 -15.28 12.08 25.43
N ASP A 305 -14.52 12.67 24.52
CA ASP A 305 -13.14 13.14 24.69
C ASP A 305 -12.18 12.04 25.21
N PRO A 306 -12.06 10.92 24.49
CA PRO A 306 -11.10 9.88 24.86
C PRO A 306 -9.68 10.44 24.76
N GLN A 307 -8.78 9.90 25.55
CA GLN A 307 -7.36 10.21 25.46
C GLN A 307 -6.78 9.83 24.10
N VAL A 308 -5.91 10.67 23.54
CA VAL A 308 -5.39 10.51 22.18
C VAL A 308 -3.90 10.20 22.17
N LEU A 309 -3.49 9.24 21.35
CA LEU A 309 -2.11 9.00 21.00
C LEU A 309 -1.94 9.09 19.48
N ALA A 310 -1.24 10.08 19.00
CA ALA A 310 -0.82 10.20 17.61
C ALA A 310 0.62 9.68 17.46
N VAL A 311 0.84 8.66 16.62
CA VAL A 311 2.18 8.09 16.40
C VAL A 311 2.58 8.16 14.94
N THR A 312 3.85 8.49 14.67
CA THR A 312 4.43 8.47 13.33
C THR A 312 5.94 8.26 13.38
N ALA A 313 6.52 7.85 12.25
CA ALA A 313 7.98 7.81 12.09
C ALA A 313 8.55 9.11 11.49
N THR A 314 7.68 9.96 10.97
CA THR A 314 8.08 11.14 10.19
C THR A 314 7.20 12.33 10.53
N ALA A 315 7.80 13.39 11.09
CA ALA A 315 7.10 14.63 11.40
C ALA A 315 8.03 15.83 11.19
N ASN A 316 7.99 16.42 10.01
CA ASN A 316 8.58 17.75 9.83
C ASN A 316 7.69 18.84 10.46
N ASP A 317 8.14 20.09 10.47
CA ASP A 317 7.41 21.20 11.09
C ASP A 317 5.99 21.37 10.56
N ALA A 318 5.78 21.17 9.25
CA ALA A 318 4.46 21.30 8.64
C ALA A 318 3.50 20.21 9.12
N ILE A 319 3.99 18.96 9.22
CA ILE A 319 3.23 17.80 9.72
C ILE A 319 2.92 17.99 11.21
N ALA A 320 3.91 18.36 12.00
CA ALA A 320 3.74 18.59 13.44
C ALA A 320 2.73 19.70 13.72
N LYS A 321 2.84 20.82 13.02
CA LYS A 321 1.88 21.92 13.12
C LYS A 321 0.47 21.48 12.74
N GLY A 322 0.33 20.78 11.60
CA GLY A 322 -0.98 20.28 11.18
C GLY A 322 -1.62 19.32 12.18
N LEU A 323 -0.82 18.47 12.84
CA LEU A 323 -1.31 17.56 13.89
C LEU A 323 -1.78 18.32 15.13
N ILE A 324 -0.99 19.30 15.61
CA ILE A 324 -1.32 20.11 16.77
C ILE A 324 -2.56 20.99 16.51
N ASP A 325 -2.71 21.50 15.29
CA ASP A 325 -3.87 22.32 14.91
C ASP A 325 -5.17 21.50 14.81
N LEU A 326 -5.08 20.19 14.52
CA LEU A 326 -6.23 19.31 14.25
C LEU A 326 -6.61 18.38 15.40
N LEU A 327 -5.71 18.07 16.30
CA LEU A 327 -5.91 17.08 17.35
C LEU A 327 -5.69 17.68 18.74
N PRO A 328 -6.45 17.24 19.76
CA PRO A 328 -6.26 17.68 21.15
C PRO A 328 -5.03 16.98 21.76
N LEU A 329 -3.83 17.46 21.41
CA LEU A 329 -2.56 16.89 21.85
C LEU A 329 -1.90 17.83 22.87
N ASP A 330 -1.54 17.28 24.03
CA ASP A 330 -1.00 18.05 25.17
C ASP A 330 0.53 18.09 25.15
N VAL A 331 1.15 16.97 24.78
CA VAL A 331 2.60 16.77 24.92
C VAL A 331 3.20 16.09 23.68
N TYR A 332 4.45 16.48 23.38
CA TYR A 332 5.24 15.89 22.32
C TYR A 332 6.39 15.04 22.88
N VAL A 333 6.59 13.84 22.30
CA VAL A 333 7.70 12.93 22.62
C VAL A 333 8.44 12.58 21.33
N ALA A 334 9.74 12.81 21.31
CA ALA A 334 10.63 12.43 20.22
C ALA A 334 11.55 11.27 20.63
N ASP A 335 11.72 10.29 19.73
CA ASP A 335 12.76 9.29 19.84
C ASP A 335 13.98 9.74 19.02
N GLU A 336 14.97 10.27 19.69
CA GLU A 336 16.22 10.76 19.04
C GLU A 336 17.19 9.63 18.68
N TRP A 337 16.79 8.37 18.83
CA TRP A 337 17.67 7.25 18.60
C TRP A 337 18.14 7.15 17.14
N VAL A 338 19.47 7.00 16.99
CA VAL A 338 20.14 6.89 15.70
C VAL A 338 20.46 5.42 15.39
N ARG A 339 20.10 4.98 14.21
CA ARG A 339 20.38 3.64 13.72
C ARG A 339 21.80 3.54 13.18
N THR A 340 22.71 3.08 14.00
CA THR A 340 24.15 2.92 13.67
C THR A 340 24.44 1.70 12.79
N ASN A 341 23.48 0.80 12.63
CA ASN A 341 23.59 -0.43 11.84
C ASN A 341 23.33 -0.22 10.34
N LEU A 342 22.94 0.97 9.91
CA LEU A 342 22.68 1.28 8.51
C LEU A 342 23.91 1.89 7.85
N HIS A 343 24.12 1.57 6.56
CA HIS A 343 25.07 2.28 5.72
C HIS A 343 24.46 2.57 4.35
N ILE A 344 24.90 3.64 3.71
CA ILE A 344 24.45 4.03 2.37
C ILE A 344 25.55 3.74 1.36
N ASP A 345 25.18 2.99 0.32
CA ASP A 345 25.92 2.83 -0.91
C ASP A 345 25.37 3.75 -1.99
N ASP A 346 25.95 4.92 -2.13
CA ASP A 346 25.55 5.90 -3.14
C ASP A 346 26.08 5.52 -4.53
N LYS A 347 25.19 5.02 -5.37
CA LYS A 347 25.45 4.63 -6.75
C LYS A 347 24.57 5.37 -7.74
N ARG A 348 24.10 6.58 -7.39
CA ARG A 348 23.21 7.41 -8.23
C ARG A 348 23.75 7.71 -9.62
N ASN A 349 25.06 7.64 -9.83
CA ASN A 349 25.73 7.89 -11.11
C ASN A 349 26.24 6.62 -11.81
N ILE A 350 25.87 5.44 -11.34
CA ILE A 350 26.34 4.18 -11.93
C ILE A 350 25.71 3.97 -13.31
N ARG A 351 26.55 3.64 -14.33
CA ARG A 351 26.08 3.45 -15.70
C ARG A 351 25.35 2.12 -15.92
N LYS A 352 25.75 1.06 -15.20
CA LYS A 352 25.23 -0.32 -15.34
C LYS A 352 24.51 -0.75 -14.05
N ARG A 353 23.41 -0.07 -13.73
CA ARG A 353 22.70 -0.29 -12.47
C ARG A 353 22.18 -1.72 -12.32
N ASP A 354 21.74 -2.36 -13.42
CA ASP A 354 21.23 -3.73 -13.38
C ASP A 354 22.31 -4.75 -13.02
N LEU A 355 23.54 -4.56 -13.51
CA LEU A 355 24.67 -5.43 -13.15
C LEU A 355 25.12 -5.23 -11.69
N TYR A 356 25.06 -3.99 -11.20
CA TYR A 356 25.32 -3.73 -9.80
C TYR A 356 24.24 -4.35 -8.91
N LEU A 357 22.95 -4.20 -9.28
CA LEU A 357 21.85 -4.84 -8.58
C LEU A 357 21.98 -6.36 -8.60
N ALA A 358 22.31 -6.96 -9.74
CA ALA A 358 22.57 -8.40 -9.86
C ALA A 358 23.71 -8.86 -8.92
N SER A 359 24.75 -8.04 -8.70
CA SER A 359 25.83 -8.38 -7.76
C SER A 359 25.36 -8.39 -6.29
N ILE A 360 24.41 -7.52 -5.92
CA ILE A 360 23.79 -7.55 -4.60
C ILE A 360 22.91 -8.81 -4.46
N VAL A 361 22.04 -9.05 -5.44
CA VAL A 361 21.12 -10.19 -5.45
C VAL A 361 21.86 -11.52 -5.42
N ALA A 362 23.02 -11.62 -6.08
CA ALA A 362 23.84 -12.82 -6.11
C ALA A 362 24.39 -13.23 -4.73
N SER A 363 24.39 -12.35 -3.71
CA SER A 363 24.71 -12.71 -2.33
C SER A 363 23.70 -13.68 -1.72
N GLY A 364 22.47 -13.71 -2.25
CA GLY A 364 21.36 -14.48 -1.69
C GLY A 364 20.76 -13.90 -0.41
N GLU A 365 21.27 -12.74 0.04
CA GLU A 365 20.77 -12.05 1.22
C GLU A 365 19.41 -11.38 0.96
N LYS A 366 18.61 -11.26 2.01
CA LYS A 366 17.24 -10.71 1.93
C LYS A 366 17.26 -9.26 1.45
N THR A 367 16.69 -9.04 0.26
CA THR A 367 16.80 -7.78 -0.48
C THR A 367 15.42 -7.29 -0.93
N ILE A 368 15.14 -6.01 -0.71
CA ILE A 368 13.98 -5.33 -1.31
C ILE A 368 14.47 -4.30 -2.32
N VAL A 369 13.84 -4.30 -3.51
CA VAL A 369 14.15 -3.35 -4.59
C VAL A 369 12.91 -2.52 -4.89
N TYR A 370 12.96 -1.23 -4.69
CA TYR A 370 11.84 -0.32 -4.93
C TYR A 370 11.88 0.29 -6.33
N VAL A 371 10.76 0.18 -7.03
CA VAL A 371 10.51 0.75 -8.36
C VAL A 371 9.17 1.49 -8.40
N ASN A 372 8.97 2.42 -9.36
CA ASN A 372 7.81 3.31 -9.37
C ASN A 372 6.66 2.87 -10.29
N SER A 373 6.75 1.71 -10.92
CA SER A 373 5.65 1.20 -11.74
C SER A 373 5.43 -0.30 -11.58
N ARG A 374 4.16 -0.72 -11.72
CA ARG A 374 3.77 -2.14 -11.70
C ARG A 374 4.47 -2.92 -12.80
N MET A 375 4.56 -2.35 -14.00
CA MET A 375 5.23 -3.00 -15.13
C MET A 375 6.72 -3.19 -14.86
N GLU A 376 7.39 -2.21 -14.24
CA GLU A 376 8.81 -2.32 -13.92
C GLU A 376 9.08 -3.38 -12.85
N THR A 377 8.15 -3.63 -11.91
CA THR A 377 8.32 -4.75 -10.97
C THR A 377 8.47 -6.07 -11.70
N ILE A 378 7.66 -6.29 -12.73
CA ILE A 378 7.67 -7.52 -13.54
C ILE A 378 8.92 -7.57 -14.44
N MET A 379 9.20 -6.47 -15.15
CA MET A 379 10.31 -6.41 -16.12
C MET A 379 11.67 -6.57 -15.45
N LEU A 380 11.86 -5.90 -14.32
CA LEU A 380 13.11 -5.99 -13.56
C LEU A 380 13.27 -7.39 -12.91
N THR A 381 12.18 -8.00 -12.44
CA THR A 381 12.21 -9.38 -11.94
C THR A 381 12.68 -10.35 -13.02
N LYS A 382 12.12 -10.29 -14.23
CA LYS A 382 12.56 -11.11 -15.37
C LYS A 382 14.04 -10.93 -15.66
N ARG A 383 14.46 -9.69 -15.76
CA ARG A 383 15.86 -9.34 -16.06
C ARG A 383 16.83 -9.84 -14.99
N LEU A 384 16.46 -9.73 -13.71
CA LEU A 384 17.30 -10.24 -12.61
C LEU A 384 17.38 -11.76 -12.59
N ARG A 385 16.29 -12.47 -12.91
CA ARG A 385 16.30 -13.93 -13.04
C ARG A 385 17.22 -14.40 -14.16
N GLU A 386 17.29 -13.67 -15.28
CA GLU A 386 18.25 -13.92 -16.35
C GLU A 386 19.69 -13.65 -15.93
N LEU A 387 19.92 -12.58 -15.17
CA LEU A 387 21.27 -12.19 -14.71
C LEU A 387 21.80 -13.06 -13.56
N VAL A 388 20.90 -13.62 -12.73
CA VAL A 388 21.23 -14.42 -11.54
C VAL A 388 20.43 -15.75 -11.57
N PRO A 389 20.66 -16.63 -12.54
CA PRO A 389 19.82 -17.81 -12.79
C PRO A 389 19.79 -18.81 -11.63
N HIS A 390 20.85 -18.89 -10.83
CA HIS A 390 20.94 -19.80 -9.67
C HIS A 390 20.03 -19.38 -8.49
N LEU A 391 19.51 -18.16 -8.50
CA LEU A 391 18.56 -17.65 -7.51
C LEU A 391 17.22 -17.24 -8.15
N ALA A 392 17.01 -17.56 -9.43
CA ALA A 392 15.84 -17.11 -10.18
C ALA A 392 14.52 -17.40 -9.45
N TRP A 393 14.40 -18.60 -8.88
CA TRP A 393 13.22 -19.05 -8.13
C TRP A 393 13.01 -18.34 -6.79
N ARG A 394 14.03 -17.63 -6.27
CA ARG A 394 13.96 -16.84 -5.03
C ARG A 394 13.71 -15.34 -5.27
N ILE A 395 13.50 -14.94 -6.52
CA ILE A 395 13.26 -13.55 -6.91
C ILE A 395 11.79 -13.37 -7.26
N GLY A 396 11.05 -12.59 -6.49
CA GLY A 396 9.63 -12.30 -6.71
C GLY A 396 9.36 -10.82 -6.95
N PHE A 397 8.09 -10.48 -7.21
CA PHE A 397 7.64 -9.09 -7.31
C PHE A 397 6.37 -8.85 -6.51
N TYR A 398 6.15 -7.58 -6.14
CA TYR A 398 4.98 -7.17 -5.37
C TYR A 398 4.47 -5.80 -5.85
N ASN A 399 3.19 -5.70 -6.17
CA ASN A 399 2.57 -4.43 -6.51
C ASN A 399 1.06 -4.44 -6.21
N ALA A 400 0.44 -3.26 -6.25
CA ALA A 400 -0.99 -3.09 -5.96
C ALA A 400 -1.94 -3.71 -7.02
N GLY A 401 -1.42 -4.23 -8.13
CA GLY A 401 -2.20 -4.97 -9.14
C GLY A 401 -2.45 -6.43 -8.79
N LEU A 402 -1.72 -6.97 -7.83
CA LEU A 402 -1.91 -8.32 -7.31
C LEU A 402 -3.18 -8.40 -6.47
N THR A 403 -3.86 -9.54 -6.51
CA THR A 403 -4.98 -9.84 -5.61
C THR A 403 -4.50 -9.88 -4.15
N ARG A 404 -5.44 -9.85 -3.22
CA ARG A 404 -5.11 -9.94 -1.79
C ARG A 404 -4.46 -11.28 -1.44
N ALA A 405 -4.98 -12.37 -1.99
CA ALA A 405 -4.43 -13.71 -1.77
C ALA A 405 -2.98 -13.82 -2.27
N GLU A 406 -2.70 -13.33 -3.48
CA GLU A 406 -1.34 -13.29 -4.03
C GLU A 406 -0.41 -12.45 -3.17
N ARG A 407 -0.84 -11.27 -2.73
CA ARG A 407 -0.02 -10.42 -1.86
C ARG A 407 0.33 -11.12 -0.55
N ASN A 408 -0.65 -11.71 0.13
CA ASN A 408 -0.43 -12.44 1.38
C ASN A 408 0.55 -13.61 1.17
N ARG A 409 0.40 -14.35 0.06
CA ARG A 409 1.29 -15.46 -0.26
C ARG A 409 2.74 -15.01 -0.49
N ILE A 410 2.94 -13.94 -1.24
CA ILE A 410 4.29 -13.38 -1.47
C ILE A 410 4.93 -12.93 -0.14
N GLU A 411 4.17 -12.26 0.70
CA GLU A 411 4.64 -11.81 2.01
C GLU A 411 5.05 -12.98 2.90
N GLU A 412 4.28 -14.05 2.88
CA GLU A 412 4.60 -15.28 3.59
C GLU A 412 5.88 -15.94 3.07
N LEU A 413 5.99 -16.15 1.75
CA LEU A 413 7.19 -16.70 1.12
C LEU A 413 8.43 -15.87 1.42
N PHE A 414 8.28 -14.54 1.40
CA PHE A 414 9.38 -13.63 1.74
C PHE A 414 9.69 -13.65 3.24
N ARG A 415 8.68 -13.80 4.12
CA ARG A 415 8.88 -13.95 5.57
C ARG A 415 9.62 -15.22 5.92
N ASN A 416 9.25 -16.33 5.29
CA ASN A 416 9.82 -17.66 5.53
C ASN A 416 11.16 -17.91 4.81
N ASP A 417 11.76 -16.87 4.19
CA ASP A 417 13.02 -16.96 3.45
C ASP A 417 12.98 -17.88 2.21
N GLU A 418 11.80 -18.23 1.72
CA GLU A 418 11.62 -18.92 0.45
C GLU A 418 11.90 -17.97 -0.73
N LEU A 419 11.42 -16.73 -0.65
CA LEU A 419 11.92 -15.63 -1.48
C LEU A 419 12.99 -14.86 -0.72
N SER A 420 14.11 -14.59 -1.37
CA SER A 420 15.17 -13.72 -0.82
C SER A 420 15.20 -12.33 -1.44
N VAL A 421 14.61 -12.14 -2.62
CA VAL A 421 14.58 -10.86 -3.32
C VAL A 421 13.16 -10.51 -3.72
N LEU A 422 12.74 -9.30 -3.39
CA LEU A 422 11.43 -8.79 -3.74
C LEU A 422 11.54 -7.44 -4.45
N ILE A 423 11.07 -7.40 -5.71
CA ILE A 423 10.95 -6.16 -6.48
C ILE A 423 9.56 -5.58 -6.26
N ALA A 424 9.47 -4.40 -5.66
CA ALA A 424 8.22 -3.86 -5.17
C ALA A 424 7.99 -2.40 -5.55
N THR A 425 6.72 -2.00 -5.61
CA THR A 425 6.34 -0.59 -5.54
C THR A 425 6.21 -0.16 -4.07
N SER A 426 5.97 1.14 -3.81
CA SER A 426 5.69 1.67 -2.46
C SER A 426 4.53 0.94 -1.74
N ALA A 427 3.66 0.26 -2.50
CA ALA A 427 2.59 -0.57 -1.93
C ALA A 427 3.11 -1.69 -1.01
N PHE A 428 4.38 -2.11 -1.15
CA PHE A 428 5.01 -3.06 -0.24
C PHE A 428 5.64 -2.34 0.92
N GLY A 429 5.14 -2.61 2.07
CA GLY A 429 5.84 -2.16 3.26
C GLY A 429 5.03 -1.35 4.25
N GLU A 430 3.85 -0.85 3.94
CA GLU A 430 2.99 -0.27 4.95
C GLU A 430 2.42 -1.42 5.82
N GLY A 431 2.71 -1.39 7.12
CA GLY A 431 2.17 -2.33 8.10
C GLY A 431 2.82 -3.72 8.16
N VAL A 432 3.77 -4.05 7.29
CA VAL A 432 4.44 -5.36 7.32
C VAL A 432 5.75 -5.26 8.10
N ASP A 433 5.85 -6.04 9.17
CA ASP A 433 7.11 -6.19 9.90
C ASP A 433 7.88 -7.41 9.36
N LEU A 434 8.96 -7.12 8.65
CA LEU A 434 9.86 -8.12 8.07
C LEU A 434 11.25 -7.94 8.66
N PRO A 435 11.64 -8.81 9.58
CA PRO A 435 13.00 -8.81 10.12
C PRO A 435 14.01 -9.29 9.05
N HIS A 436 15.28 -9.05 9.32
CA HIS A 436 16.42 -9.62 8.59
C HIS A 436 16.65 -9.10 7.17
N ILE A 437 16.03 -7.98 6.74
CA ILE A 437 16.35 -7.36 5.45
C ILE A 437 17.76 -6.79 5.51
N ARG A 438 18.65 -7.29 4.63
CA ARG A 438 20.06 -6.86 4.55
C ARG A 438 20.28 -5.75 3.55
N HIS A 439 19.50 -5.73 2.47
CA HIS A 439 19.65 -4.74 1.43
C HIS A 439 18.28 -4.11 1.07
N VAL A 440 18.24 -2.80 1.09
CA VAL A 440 17.16 -2.02 0.49
C VAL A 440 17.74 -1.24 -0.68
N VAL A 441 17.19 -1.44 -1.86
CA VAL A 441 17.64 -0.81 -3.10
C VAL A 441 16.58 0.16 -3.59
N LEU A 442 16.91 1.43 -3.63
CA LEU A 442 16.09 2.46 -4.26
C LEU A 442 16.50 2.55 -5.73
N TYR A 443 15.90 1.69 -6.55
CA TYR A 443 16.21 1.59 -7.97
C TYR A 443 15.66 2.79 -8.75
N HIS A 444 14.45 3.23 -8.42
CA HIS A 444 13.87 4.51 -8.85
C HIS A 444 13.84 5.50 -7.68
N MET A 445 13.78 6.79 -8.00
CA MET A 445 13.69 7.85 -7.01
C MET A 445 12.33 7.79 -6.30
N PRO A 446 12.25 7.81 -4.94
CA PRO A 446 11.00 7.99 -4.22
C PRO A 446 10.32 9.33 -4.54
N PHE A 447 9.02 9.44 -4.27
CA PHE A 447 8.26 10.67 -4.53
C PHE A 447 8.39 11.74 -3.44
N SER A 448 8.81 11.34 -2.24
CA SER A 448 8.94 12.26 -1.11
C SER A 448 10.03 11.80 -0.14
N GLU A 449 10.40 12.71 0.75
CA GLU A 449 11.30 12.43 1.87
C GLU A 449 10.70 11.39 2.82
N VAL A 450 9.41 11.44 3.06
CA VAL A 450 8.68 10.47 3.87
C VAL A 450 8.81 9.07 3.28
N GLU A 451 8.55 8.93 1.98
CA GLU A 451 8.67 7.66 1.26
C GLU A 451 10.13 7.15 1.25
N PHE A 452 11.10 8.03 1.03
CA PHE A 452 12.53 7.73 1.12
C PHE A 452 12.89 7.14 2.49
N ASN A 453 12.41 7.74 3.56
CA ASN A 453 12.67 7.29 4.93
C ASN A 453 11.94 5.98 5.26
N GLN A 454 10.68 5.85 4.85
CA GLN A 454 9.90 4.62 5.05
C GLN A 454 10.49 3.42 4.33
N MET A 455 10.88 3.57 3.05
CA MET A 455 11.52 2.51 2.27
C MET A 455 12.88 2.12 2.86
N SER A 456 13.74 3.11 3.13
CA SER A 456 15.06 2.90 3.72
C SER A 456 14.97 2.29 5.13
N GLY A 457 13.97 2.69 5.89
CA GLY A 457 13.72 2.22 7.25
C GLY A 457 13.40 0.73 7.38
N ARG A 458 13.23 0.01 6.27
CA ARG A 458 13.03 -1.44 6.24
C ARG A 458 14.31 -2.22 6.46
N ALA A 459 15.46 -1.65 6.09
CA ALA A 459 16.75 -2.30 6.25
C ALA A 459 17.08 -2.51 7.73
N GLY A 460 17.62 -3.67 8.10
CA GLY A 460 18.26 -3.96 9.38
C GLY A 460 17.41 -3.65 10.64
N ARG A 461 16.12 -3.93 10.65
CA ARG A 461 15.25 -3.74 11.83
C ARG A 461 15.65 -4.60 13.03
N ASP A 462 16.37 -5.67 12.78
CA ASP A 462 16.94 -6.57 13.79
C ASP A 462 18.25 -6.06 14.43
N GLY A 463 18.67 -4.83 14.11
CA GLY A 463 19.90 -4.21 14.61
C GLY A 463 21.19 -4.69 13.95
N LYS A 464 21.12 -5.67 13.03
CA LYS A 464 22.29 -6.15 12.29
C LYS A 464 22.66 -5.19 11.15
N PRO A 465 23.91 -5.14 10.70
CA PRO A 465 24.34 -4.30 9.58
C PRO A 465 23.46 -4.50 8.35
N ALA A 466 23.07 -3.41 7.71
CA ALA A 466 22.23 -3.43 6.51
C ALA A 466 22.56 -2.26 5.58
N GLY A 467 22.52 -2.53 4.27
CA GLY A 467 22.86 -1.58 3.21
C GLY A 467 21.63 -0.95 2.56
N ILE A 468 21.70 0.36 2.32
CA ILE A 468 20.73 1.11 1.53
C ILE A 468 21.45 1.56 0.26
N HIS A 469 21.01 1.04 -0.88
CA HIS A 469 21.65 1.29 -2.18
C HIS A 469 20.84 2.29 -2.99
N LEU A 470 21.43 3.43 -3.32
CA LEU A 470 20.79 4.48 -4.10
C LEU A 470 21.21 4.32 -5.56
N LEU A 471 20.29 3.80 -6.40
CA LEU A 471 20.52 3.57 -7.82
C LEU A 471 19.77 4.56 -8.72
N PHE A 472 18.85 5.34 -8.16
CA PHE A 472 18.09 6.33 -8.92
C PHE A 472 19.00 7.43 -9.51
N ASN A 473 18.58 8.01 -10.62
CA ASN A 473 19.33 9.03 -11.35
C ASN A 473 18.42 10.15 -11.87
N ARG A 474 19.00 11.10 -12.63
CA ARG A 474 18.22 12.21 -13.22
C ARG A 474 17.13 11.77 -14.18
N GLY A 475 17.29 10.65 -14.86
CA GLY A 475 16.25 10.09 -15.74
C GLY A 475 15.01 9.65 -14.95
N ASP A 476 15.22 9.10 -13.76
CA ASP A 476 14.12 8.70 -12.88
C ASP A 476 13.34 9.92 -12.37
N CYS A 477 14.01 11.06 -12.14
CA CYS A 477 13.33 12.33 -11.82
C CYS A 477 12.33 12.73 -12.90
N SER A 478 12.72 12.65 -14.15
CA SER A 478 11.84 12.98 -15.29
C SER A 478 10.69 11.98 -15.43
N LEU A 479 10.91 10.71 -15.08
CA LEU A 479 9.85 9.71 -15.02
C LEU A 479 8.82 10.07 -13.94
N ASN A 480 9.27 10.39 -12.74
CA ASN A 480 8.40 10.78 -11.63
C ASN A 480 7.62 12.07 -11.95
N GLU A 481 8.27 13.06 -12.52
CA GLU A 481 7.61 14.30 -12.98
C GLU A 481 6.50 14.01 -14.00
N ARG A 482 6.74 13.09 -14.93
CA ARG A 482 5.71 12.66 -15.89
C ARG A 482 4.54 11.95 -15.19
N ILE A 483 4.83 11.03 -14.26
CA ILE A 483 3.79 10.33 -13.49
C ILE A 483 2.93 11.34 -12.72
N LEU A 484 3.56 12.28 -12.00
CA LEU A 484 2.84 13.30 -11.23
C LEU A 484 2.04 14.26 -12.14
N ARG A 485 2.59 14.61 -13.31
CA ARG A 485 1.89 15.42 -14.30
C ARG A 485 0.69 14.69 -14.91
N ASP A 486 0.81 13.39 -15.13
CA ASP A 486 -0.31 12.57 -15.60
C ASP A 486 -1.41 12.44 -14.54
N MET A 487 -1.05 12.40 -13.26
CA MET A 487 -1.99 12.34 -12.13
C MET A 487 -2.62 13.71 -11.81
N THR A 488 -1.89 14.80 -12.07
CA THR A 488 -2.36 16.18 -11.87
C THR A 488 -1.88 17.02 -13.05
N PRO A 489 -2.65 17.02 -14.15
CA PRO A 489 -2.27 17.70 -15.38
C PRO A 489 -2.25 19.22 -15.22
N ASP A 490 -1.44 19.88 -16.03
CA ASP A 490 -1.39 21.34 -16.08
C ASP A 490 -2.72 21.92 -16.57
N HIS A 491 -2.98 23.18 -16.25
CA HIS A 491 -4.22 23.91 -16.60
C HIS A 491 -4.58 23.74 -18.10
N ASP A 492 -3.61 23.87 -18.99
CA ASP A 492 -3.85 23.80 -20.45
C ASP A 492 -4.31 22.42 -20.89
N CYS A 493 -3.79 21.36 -20.28
CA CYS A 493 -4.23 19.99 -20.49
C CYS A 493 -5.69 19.81 -20.07
N LEU A 494 -6.03 20.24 -18.85
CA LEU A 494 -7.39 20.17 -18.36
C LEU A 494 -8.37 21.02 -19.18
N ALA A 495 -7.96 22.22 -19.58
CA ALA A 495 -8.75 23.07 -20.45
C ALA A 495 -9.01 22.42 -21.82
N GLN A 496 -8.05 21.67 -22.36
CA GLN A 496 -8.23 20.94 -23.60
C GLN A 496 -9.21 19.77 -23.44
N VAL A 497 -9.09 18.99 -22.36
CA VAL A 497 -10.03 17.92 -22.03
C VAL A 497 -11.46 18.49 -21.88
N TYR A 498 -11.64 19.58 -21.15
CA TYR A 498 -12.94 20.22 -20.96
C TYR A 498 -13.55 20.75 -22.25
N ARG A 499 -12.75 21.42 -23.09
CA ARG A 499 -13.20 21.87 -24.42
C ARG A 499 -13.69 20.70 -25.27
N ARG A 500 -12.96 19.57 -25.23
CA ARG A 500 -13.36 18.38 -25.99
C ARG A 500 -14.65 17.75 -25.44
N LEU A 501 -14.84 17.67 -24.14
CA LEU A 501 -16.09 17.20 -23.54
C LEU A 501 -17.28 18.05 -24.00
N ARG A 502 -17.14 19.37 -23.99
CA ARG A 502 -18.18 20.29 -24.49
C ARG A 502 -18.48 20.10 -25.98
N SER A 503 -17.44 19.86 -26.80
CA SER A 503 -17.60 19.59 -28.24
C SER A 503 -18.34 18.28 -28.46
N LEU A 504 -17.95 17.22 -27.77
CA LEU A 504 -18.58 15.90 -27.86
C LEU A 504 -20.07 15.94 -27.50
N GLN A 505 -20.45 16.64 -26.43
CA GLN A 505 -21.86 16.79 -26.05
C GLN A 505 -22.65 17.47 -27.15
N ARG A 506 -22.12 18.52 -27.80
CA ARG A 506 -22.78 19.20 -28.91
C ARG A 506 -22.84 18.34 -30.17
N GLU A 507 -21.79 17.61 -30.49
CA GLU A 507 -21.71 16.71 -31.64
C GLU A 507 -22.70 15.55 -31.54
N MET A 508 -22.89 15.00 -30.35
CA MET A 508 -23.78 13.86 -30.09
C MET A 508 -25.24 14.30 -29.95
N GLY A 509 -25.49 15.56 -29.56
CA GLY A 509 -26.86 16.09 -29.37
C GLY A 509 -27.62 15.45 -28.22
N GLU A 510 -26.98 14.67 -27.40
CA GLU A 510 -27.53 13.94 -26.26
C GLU A 510 -27.20 14.64 -24.95
N CYS A 511 -28.11 14.54 -23.98
CA CYS A 511 -27.88 15.09 -22.64
C CYS A 511 -26.73 14.38 -21.93
N PHE A 512 -26.62 13.05 -22.12
CA PHE A 512 -25.54 12.22 -21.60
C PHE A 512 -24.93 11.40 -22.72
N PHE A 513 -23.59 11.30 -22.69
CA PHE A 513 -22.85 10.43 -23.59
C PHE A 513 -21.89 9.52 -22.81
N THR A 514 -21.67 8.31 -23.31
CA THR A 514 -20.83 7.31 -22.62
C THR A 514 -19.44 7.25 -23.25
N MET A 515 -18.41 7.40 -22.41
CA MET A 515 -17.02 7.40 -22.87
C MET A 515 -16.06 6.88 -21.79
N GLY A 516 -15.05 6.11 -22.22
CA GLY A 516 -13.94 5.67 -21.39
C GLY A 516 -12.82 6.71 -21.27
N ASN A 517 -11.93 6.56 -20.30
CA ASN A 517 -10.79 7.49 -20.13
C ASN A 517 -9.81 7.42 -21.33
N ALA A 518 -9.62 6.25 -21.92
CA ALA A 518 -8.74 6.07 -23.06
C ALA A 518 -9.31 6.75 -24.30
N ASP A 519 -10.62 6.61 -24.55
CA ASP A 519 -11.30 7.22 -25.67
C ASP A 519 -11.33 8.75 -25.53
N LEU A 520 -11.59 9.26 -24.33
CA LEU A 520 -11.53 10.68 -24.03
C LEU A 520 -10.13 11.24 -24.23
N ALA A 521 -9.10 10.54 -23.76
CA ALA A 521 -7.71 10.93 -23.96
C ALA A 521 -7.36 10.99 -25.45
N ALA A 522 -7.72 9.97 -26.21
CA ALA A 522 -7.52 9.92 -27.66
C ALA A 522 -8.27 11.06 -28.39
N ALA A 523 -9.54 11.28 -28.02
CA ALA A 523 -10.36 12.34 -28.61
C ALA A 523 -9.87 13.75 -28.28
N ALA A 524 -9.29 13.95 -27.10
CA ALA A 524 -8.76 15.24 -26.65
C ALA A 524 -7.32 15.49 -27.04
N SER A 525 -6.55 14.46 -27.41
CA SER A 525 -5.15 14.59 -27.86
C SER A 525 -5.03 15.27 -29.21
N THR A 526 -3.93 16.01 -29.38
CA THR A 526 -3.46 16.52 -30.66
C THR A 526 -1.99 16.13 -30.84
N ASP A 527 -1.47 16.18 -32.07
CA ASP A 527 -0.04 15.88 -32.36
C ASP A 527 0.91 16.76 -31.53
N ALA A 528 0.53 18.01 -31.26
CA ALA A 528 1.31 18.95 -30.47
C ALA A 528 1.09 18.78 -28.95
N PHE A 529 0.00 18.13 -28.52
CA PHE A 529 -0.40 18.06 -27.12
C PHE A 529 -1.07 16.70 -26.81
N PRO A 530 -0.26 15.66 -26.58
CA PRO A 530 -0.79 14.34 -26.24
C PRO A 530 -1.36 14.33 -24.82
N ILE A 531 -2.53 13.71 -24.63
CA ILE A 531 -3.19 13.55 -23.33
C ILE A 531 -3.20 12.07 -22.97
N SER A 532 -2.74 11.76 -21.76
CA SER A 532 -2.78 10.39 -21.26
C SER A 532 -4.17 10.00 -20.72
N PRO A 533 -4.54 8.70 -20.70
CA PRO A 533 -5.76 8.26 -20.06
C PRO A 533 -5.85 8.64 -18.56
N ALA A 534 -4.70 8.72 -17.87
CA ALA A 534 -4.63 9.16 -16.48
C ALA A 534 -4.97 10.65 -16.35
N SER A 535 -4.42 11.49 -17.24
CA SER A 535 -4.75 12.93 -17.30
C SER A 535 -6.22 13.19 -17.62
N ALA A 536 -6.80 12.42 -18.55
CA ALA A 536 -8.23 12.50 -18.84
C ALA A 536 -9.08 12.08 -17.63
N ALA A 537 -8.71 11.02 -16.94
CA ALA A 537 -9.38 10.55 -15.72
C ALA A 537 -9.32 11.60 -14.60
N CYS A 538 -8.18 12.23 -14.40
CA CYS A 538 -8.02 13.33 -13.45
C CYS A 538 -8.92 14.51 -13.83
N GLY A 539 -8.92 14.91 -15.09
CA GLY A 539 -9.79 15.98 -15.60
C GLY A 539 -11.27 15.73 -15.29
N VAL A 540 -11.76 14.53 -15.60
CA VAL A 540 -13.16 14.16 -15.28
C VAL A 540 -13.44 14.24 -13.78
N ALA A 541 -12.51 13.79 -12.94
CA ALA A 541 -12.69 13.85 -11.49
C ALA A 541 -12.72 15.30 -10.96
N VAL A 542 -11.82 16.14 -11.43
CA VAL A 542 -11.75 17.57 -11.10
C VAL A 542 -13.03 18.31 -11.56
N PHE A 543 -13.44 18.10 -12.82
CA PHE A 543 -14.63 18.78 -13.34
C PHE A 543 -15.93 18.34 -12.64
N ARG A 544 -16.01 17.08 -12.22
CA ARG A 544 -17.15 16.60 -11.42
C ARG A 544 -17.17 17.27 -10.04
N GLU A 545 -16.01 17.37 -9.39
CA GLU A 545 -15.89 18.03 -8.08
C GLU A 545 -16.29 19.52 -8.15
N LEU A 546 -15.92 20.17 -9.24
CA LEU A 546 -16.27 21.58 -9.51
C LEU A 546 -17.69 21.78 -10.02
N GLY A 547 -18.49 20.72 -10.17
CA GLY A 547 -19.86 20.82 -10.71
C GLY A 547 -19.94 21.17 -12.21
N LEU A 548 -18.83 21.08 -12.93
CA LEU A 548 -18.78 21.36 -14.38
C LEU A 548 -19.28 20.19 -15.22
N ILE A 549 -19.31 18.99 -14.66
CA ILE A 549 -19.88 17.79 -15.26
C ILE A 549 -20.59 16.93 -14.22
N GLU A 550 -21.59 16.19 -14.67
CA GLU A 550 -22.20 15.09 -13.94
C GLU A 550 -21.77 13.76 -14.55
N THR A 551 -21.55 12.74 -13.71
CA THR A 551 -21.15 11.43 -14.18
C THR A 551 -21.95 10.34 -13.48
N HIS A 552 -22.43 9.35 -14.27
CA HIS A 552 -23.04 8.13 -13.77
C HIS A 552 -22.25 6.92 -14.23
N THR A 553 -22.18 5.87 -13.41
CA THR A 553 -21.55 4.62 -13.82
C THR A 553 -22.38 3.99 -14.94
N ALA A 554 -21.80 3.79 -16.10
CA ALA A 554 -22.42 3.08 -17.21
C ALA A 554 -21.64 1.78 -17.45
N PHE A 555 -22.35 0.68 -17.60
CA PHE A 555 -21.77 -0.56 -18.11
C PHE A 555 -21.72 -0.43 -19.63
N GLY A 556 -20.55 -0.09 -20.16
CA GLY A 556 -20.29 -0.13 -21.60
C GLY A 556 -19.83 -1.52 -22.05
N ALA A 557 -19.86 -1.75 -23.35
CA ALA A 557 -19.40 -3.00 -23.97
C ALA A 557 -17.92 -3.34 -23.65
N ASP A 558 -17.15 -2.37 -23.15
CA ASP A 558 -15.71 -2.44 -22.95
C ASP A 558 -15.26 -2.22 -21.48
N GLY A 559 -16.09 -2.54 -20.50
CA GLY A 559 -15.75 -2.35 -19.08
C GLY A 559 -16.13 -0.97 -18.53
N MET A 560 -15.30 -0.33 -17.70
CA MET A 560 -15.62 0.89 -16.97
C MET A 560 -15.78 2.13 -17.87
N ALA A 561 -16.86 2.22 -18.61
CA ALA A 561 -17.32 3.47 -19.20
C ALA A 561 -18.18 4.26 -18.21
N ARG A 562 -18.22 5.57 -18.35
CA ARG A 562 -19.12 6.43 -17.58
C ARG A 562 -19.96 7.28 -18.51
N SER A 563 -21.20 7.48 -18.13
CA SER A 563 -22.08 8.45 -18.77
C SER A 563 -21.71 9.84 -18.24
N ILE A 564 -21.47 10.78 -19.13
CA ILE A 564 -21.00 12.14 -18.82
C ILE A 564 -22.02 13.13 -19.35
N HIS A 565 -22.37 14.11 -18.52
CA HIS A 565 -23.13 15.31 -18.88
C HIS A 565 -22.30 16.54 -18.53
N VAL A 566 -22.12 17.47 -19.48
CA VAL A 566 -21.44 18.74 -19.23
C VAL A 566 -22.48 19.77 -18.81
N VAL A 567 -22.31 20.29 -17.60
CA VAL A 567 -23.20 21.30 -17.03
C VAL A 567 -22.92 22.67 -17.66
N GLU A 568 -23.94 23.37 -18.14
CA GLU A 568 -23.77 24.74 -18.58
C GLU A 568 -23.65 25.67 -17.36
N THR A 569 -22.50 26.30 -17.21
CA THR A 569 -22.26 27.34 -16.21
C THR A 569 -21.88 28.66 -16.87
N GLN A 570 -22.34 29.77 -16.30
CA GLN A 570 -21.93 31.11 -16.69
C GLN A 570 -20.80 31.65 -15.78
N ASP A 571 -20.58 31.00 -14.65
CA ASP A 571 -19.60 31.42 -13.68
C ASP A 571 -18.20 30.93 -14.08
N LYS A 572 -17.20 31.76 -13.84
CA LYS A 572 -15.80 31.39 -13.97
C LYS A 572 -15.42 30.53 -12.78
N VAL A 573 -15.02 29.30 -13.02
CA VAL A 573 -14.56 28.36 -11.99
C VAL A 573 -13.04 28.24 -12.06
N GLU A 574 -12.37 28.38 -10.94
CA GLU A 574 -10.93 28.19 -10.85
C GLU A 574 -10.62 26.71 -10.56
N LEU A 575 -9.65 26.13 -11.25
CA LEU A 575 -9.26 24.72 -11.04
C LEU A 575 -8.77 24.47 -9.61
N THR A 576 -8.22 25.50 -8.98
CA THR A 576 -7.76 25.47 -7.59
C THR A 576 -8.90 25.40 -6.57
N ASP A 577 -10.15 25.55 -6.97
CA ASP A 577 -11.30 25.28 -6.11
C ASP A 577 -11.51 23.76 -5.93
N SER A 578 -10.97 22.94 -6.85
CA SER A 578 -10.93 21.48 -6.68
C SER A 578 -9.85 21.09 -5.65
N VAL A 579 -10.27 20.35 -4.65
CA VAL A 579 -9.40 19.76 -3.62
C VAL A 579 -8.34 18.86 -4.27
N ARG A 580 -8.79 17.94 -5.10
CA ARG A 580 -7.91 17.00 -5.82
C ARG A 580 -6.84 17.72 -6.63
N TYR A 581 -7.17 18.82 -7.30
CA TYR A 581 -6.22 19.54 -8.12
C TYR A 581 -5.16 20.26 -7.26
N ARG A 582 -5.57 20.91 -6.18
CA ARG A 582 -4.64 21.54 -5.23
C ARG A 582 -3.68 20.56 -4.59
N GLU A 583 -4.20 19.39 -4.20
CA GLU A 583 -3.39 18.32 -3.63
C GLU A 583 -2.30 17.85 -4.58
N GLY A 584 -2.68 17.52 -5.80
CA GLY A 584 -1.72 17.07 -6.77
C GLY A 584 -0.68 18.14 -7.11
N LEU A 585 -1.02 19.43 -7.08
CA LEU A 585 -0.04 20.51 -7.17
C LEU A 585 0.92 20.49 -5.96
N GLY A 586 0.39 20.29 -4.75
CA GLY A 586 1.19 20.16 -3.54
C GLY A 586 2.12 18.95 -3.57
N GLU A 587 1.66 17.80 -4.07
CA GLU A 587 2.50 16.60 -4.27
C GLU A 587 3.65 16.87 -5.25
N ARG A 588 3.39 17.61 -6.33
CA ARG A 588 4.43 18.02 -7.28
C ARG A 588 5.47 18.94 -6.62
N GLU A 589 5.04 19.89 -5.80
CA GLU A 589 5.95 20.78 -5.05
C GLU A 589 6.81 20.00 -4.06
N VAL A 590 6.19 19.08 -3.28
CA VAL A 590 6.90 18.19 -2.35
C VAL A 590 7.94 17.35 -3.09
N PHE A 591 7.58 16.79 -4.24
CA PHE A 591 8.52 16.01 -5.04
C PHE A 591 9.67 16.87 -5.56
N HIS A 592 9.40 18.09 -6.05
CA HIS A 592 10.46 18.98 -6.54
C HIS A 592 11.45 19.35 -5.43
N ALA A 593 10.93 19.68 -4.24
CA ALA A 593 11.77 19.98 -3.08
C ALA A 593 12.62 18.77 -2.68
N PHE A 594 12.02 17.60 -2.59
CA PHE A 594 12.71 16.35 -2.28
C PHE A 594 13.75 15.98 -3.33
N ARG A 595 13.38 16.04 -4.63
CA ARG A 595 14.30 15.79 -5.75
C ARG A 595 15.55 16.66 -5.65
N ASP A 596 15.34 17.97 -5.47
CA ASP A 596 16.43 18.94 -5.44
C ASP A 596 17.34 18.70 -4.23
N TRP A 597 16.76 18.39 -3.08
CA TRP A 597 17.51 18.01 -1.90
C TRP A 597 18.26 16.68 -2.12
N ALA A 598 17.56 15.62 -2.49
CA ALA A 598 18.14 14.28 -2.64
C ALA A 598 19.24 14.23 -3.72
N MET A 599 19.12 15.01 -4.81
CA MET A 599 20.13 15.03 -5.88
C MET A 599 21.35 15.90 -5.57
N LYS A 600 21.23 16.86 -4.63
CA LYS A 600 22.34 17.76 -4.22
C LYS A 600 23.06 17.26 -2.96
N SER A 601 22.38 16.49 -2.12
CA SER A 601 22.94 15.98 -0.86
C SER A 601 24.06 14.96 -1.11
N ASP A 602 25.07 15.01 -0.29
CA ASP A 602 26.12 14.00 -0.21
C ASP A 602 25.65 12.74 0.55
N SER A 603 26.43 11.69 0.50
CA SER A 603 26.11 10.41 1.15
C SER A 603 25.98 10.54 2.68
N ALA A 604 26.74 11.45 3.30
CA ALA A 604 26.70 11.65 4.75
C ALA A 604 25.36 12.28 5.16
N THR A 605 24.93 13.33 4.45
CA THR A 605 23.63 13.96 4.67
C THR A 605 22.46 12.98 4.48
N LEU A 606 22.51 12.17 3.42
CA LEU A 606 21.50 11.14 3.18
C LEU A 606 21.52 10.05 4.26
N HIS A 607 22.70 9.67 4.74
CA HIS A 607 22.85 8.70 5.83
C HIS A 607 22.22 9.21 7.13
N ILE A 608 22.47 10.45 7.50
CA ILE A 608 21.84 11.07 8.68
C ILE A 608 20.32 10.99 8.55
N ARG A 609 19.78 11.29 7.37
CA ARG A 609 18.33 11.29 7.14
C ARG A 609 17.67 9.92 7.30
N VAL A 610 18.31 8.83 6.85
CA VAL A 610 17.73 7.47 6.97
C VAL A 610 18.00 6.81 8.32
N SER A 611 18.97 7.31 9.07
CA SER A 611 19.41 6.73 10.33
C SER A 611 18.55 7.15 11.53
N ARG A 612 17.74 8.19 11.40
CA ARG A 612 16.89 8.72 12.47
C ARG A 612 15.49 9.07 11.97
N PRO A 613 14.49 9.17 12.86
CA PRO A 613 13.19 9.71 12.48
C PRO A 613 13.31 11.16 11.97
N ILE A 614 12.35 11.59 11.17
CA ILE A 614 12.21 13.01 10.82
C ILE A 614 11.51 13.69 11.98
N LEU A 615 12.17 14.64 12.62
CA LEU A 615 11.66 15.36 13.77
C LEU A 615 11.29 16.82 13.40
N PRO A 616 10.36 17.46 14.10
CA PRO A 616 10.13 18.89 14.00
C PRO A 616 11.43 19.68 14.31
N GLY A 617 11.70 20.72 13.55
CA GLY A 617 12.97 21.45 13.60
C GLY A 617 14.08 20.87 12.72
N ASP A 618 13.90 19.70 12.10
CA ASP A 618 14.79 19.18 11.07
C ASP A 618 14.48 19.84 9.72
N ALA A 619 14.86 21.11 9.54
CA ALA A 619 14.71 21.75 8.22
C ALA A 619 15.49 20.97 7.16
N ALA A 620 14.92 20.81 5.97
CA ALA A 620 15.61 20.26 4.81
C ALA A 620 16.81 21.17 4.48
N GLY A 621 17.97 20.86 5.03
CA GLY A 621 19.20 21.63 4.85
C GLY A 621 20.05 21.83 6.11
N ASP A 622 19.49 21.75 7.31
CA ASP A 622 20.21 22.03 8.57
C ASP A 622 20.68 20.74 9.30
N ALA A 623 21.12 19.74 8.55
CA ALA A 623 21.86 18.62 9.13
C ALA A 623 23.34 18.98 9.42
N ARG A 624 23.65 20.28 9.58
CA ARG A 624 24.94 20.76 10.03
C ARG A 624 24.80 21.18 11.48
N GLU A 625 25.42 20.45 12.36
CA GLU A 625 25.67 20.78 13.77
C GLU A 625 24.47 20.68 14.73
N ARG A 626 24.18 19.45 15.19
CA ARG A 626 23.81 19.22 16.59
C ARG A 626 24.32 17.86 17.04
#